data_983d0569fcf38b4be3933f8bcb60e253
#
_entry.id   983d0569fcf38b4be3933f8bcb60e253
#
_cell.length_a   1.000
_cell.length_b   1.000
_cell.length_c   1.000
_cell.angle_alpha   90.00
_cell.angle_beta   90.00
_cell.angle_gamma   90.00
#
_symmetry.space_group_name_H-M   'P 1'
#
loop_
_entity.id
_entity.type
_entity.pdbx_description
1 polymer ?
#
loop_
_entity_poly.entity_id
_entity_poly.type
_entity_poly.pdbx_seq_one_letter_code
_entity_poly.pdbx_strand_id
1 'polypeptide(L)'
;HLFNHIDIDPENINIPDGTVAIEDLNQYCVDYEMNIKNAGGLDFQLLGIGRTGHVGFNEPGSHINSGTRIITLDHITRVDASSDFNGIDNVPKRAITMGVSTILRAKRIILMAWGSNKAEVIKRTIQGDISSEIPATFLQNHENTTFVLDQSAASELTRFKTPWLVGECIWTQELKCKAIV
;
A
#
# COMPACT_ATOMS: atom_id res chain seq x y z
N HIS A 1 14.00 6.94 -13.16
CA HIS A 1 13.23 6.45 -14.32
C HIS A 1 12.10 7.40 -14.70
N LEU A 2 11.08 7.63 -13.80
CA LEU A 2 9.93 8.48 -14.11
C LEU A 2 10.35 9.94 -14.37
N PHE A 3 11.10 10.53 -13.47
CA PHE A 3 11.43 11.96 -13.48
C PHE A 3 12.26 12.40 -14.68
N ASN A 4 13.01 11.48 -15.31
CA ASN A 4 13.78 11.78 -16.52
C ASN A 4 12.92 11.92 -17.78
N HIS A 5 11.63 11.65 -17.71
CA HIS A 5 10.69 11.64 -18.83
C HIS A 5 9.58 12.69 -18.71
N ILE A 6 9.64 13.53 -17.69
CA ILE A 6 8.70 14.61 -17.44
C ILE A 6 9.47 15.91 -17.17
N ASP A 7 8.80 17.04 -17.30
CA ASP A 7 9.33 18.40 -17.16
C ASP A 7 9.31 18.93 -15.72
N ILE A 8 9.38 18.02 -14.73
CA ILE A 8 9.43 18.40 -13.32
C ILE A 8 10.77 19.06 -13.00
N ASP A 9 10.73 20.18 -12.29
CA ASP A 9 11.92 20.79 -11.73
C ASP A 9 12.55 19.84 -10.69
N PRO A 10 13.85 19.50 -10.80
CA PRO A 10 14.55 18.63 -9.87
C PRO A 10 14.41 19.04 -8.39
N GLU A 11 14.27 20.33 -8.08
CA GLU A 11 14.07 20.83 -6.72
C GLU A 11 12.73 20.40 -6.13
N ASN A 12 11.76 20.00 -6.95
CA ASN A 12 10.46 19.49 -6.54
C ASN A 12 10.42 17.96 -6.35
N ILE A 13 11.57 17.27 -6.56
CA ILE A 13 11.67 15.83 -6.39
C ILE A 13 12.14 15.52 -4.97
N ASN A 14 11.26 14.99 -4.12
CA ASN A 14 11.52 14.69 -2.73
C ASN A 14 11.46 13.18 -2.46
N ILE A 15 12.60 12.50 -2.62
CA ILE A 15 12.74 11.07 -2.33
C ILE A 15 13.45 10.93 -0.98
N PRO A 16 12.96 10.10 -0.04
CA PRO A 16 13.68 9.87 1.21
C PRO A 16 15.10 9.36 0.97
N ASP A 17 16.09 10.00 1.59
CA ASP A 17 17.50 9.64 1.47
C ASP A 17 17.83 8.48 2.42
N GLY A 18 18.09 7.31 1.86
CA GLY A 18 18.47 6.11 2.60
C GLY A 18 19.92 6.12 3.11
N THR A 19 20.72 7.15 2.80
CA THR A 19 22.14 7.28 3.23
C THR A 19 22.32 8.13 4.48
N VAL A 20 21.26 8.71 5.01
CA VAL A 20 21.28 9.50 6.26
C VAL A 20 21.84 8.67 7.41
N ALA A 21 22.74 9.29 8.20
CA ALA A 21 23.32 8.65 9.37
C ALA A 21 22.24 8.26 10.39
N ILE A 22 22.47 7.15 11.12
CA ILE A 22 21.45 6.59 12.03
C ILE A 22 21.05 7.59 13.12
N GLU A 23 22.01 8.34 13.63
CA GLU A 23 21.83 9.37 14.64
C GLU A 23 20.90 10.51 14.17
N ASP A 24 20.89 10.82 12.88
CA ASP A 24 20.14 11.93 12.30
C ASP A 24 18.77 11.49 11.76
N LEU A 25 18.53 10.18 11.62
CA LEU A 25 17.32 9.64 10.96
C LEU A 25 16.01 10.13 11.60
N ASN A 26 15.95 10.26 12.92
CA ASN A 26 14.73 10.73 13.58
C ASN A 26 14.42 12.18 13.20
N GLN A 27 15.41 13.04 13.22
CA GLN A 27 15.24 14.45 12.82
C GLN A 27 14.91 14.53 11.34
N TYR A 28 15.60 13.78 10.49
CA TYR A 28 15.32 13.70 9.06
C TYR A 28 13.86 13.32 8.76
N CYS A 29 13.31 12.33 9.46
CA CYS A 29 11.91 11.93 9.29
C CYS A 29 10.93 13.04 9.73
N VAL A 30 11.24 13.76 10.80
CA VAL A 30 10.46 14.93 11.24
C VAL A 30 10.52 16.04 10.18
N ASP A 31 11.69 16.33 9.65
CA ASP A 31 11.87 17.36 8.61
C ASP A 31 11.16 16.99 7.32
N TYR A 32 11.15 15.69 6.95
CA TYR A 32 10.41 15.19 5.81
C TYR A 32 8.88 15.43 5.95
N GLU A 33 8.31 15.15 7.14
CA GLU A 33 6.91 15.46 7.45
C GLU A 33 6.63 16.98 7.39
N MET A 34 7.55 17.78 7.90
CA MET A 34 7.42 19.24 7.84
C MET A 34 7.46 19.76 6.39
N ASN A 35 8.31 19.19 5.55
CA ASN A 35 8.39 19.56 4.13
C ASN A 35 7.07 19.22 3.40
N ILE A 36 6.48 18.05 3.65
CA ILE A 36 5.15 17.70 3.12
C ILE A 36 4.12 18.74 3.57
N LYS A 37 4.11 19.09 4.86
CA LYS A 37 3.17 20.07 5.40
C LYS A 37 3.37 21.46 4.79
N ASN A 38 4.61 21.92 4.66
CA ASN A 38 4.95 23.23 4.11
C ASN A 38 4.61 23.34 2.61
N ALA A 39 4.68 22.21 1.89
CA ALA A 39 4.23 22.11 0.49
C ALA A 39 2.69 22.08 0.33
N GLY A 40 1.93 22.16 1.43
CA GLY A 40 0.45 22.14 1.41
C GLY A 40 -0.17 20.75 1.60
N GLY A 41 0.64 19.74 1.95
CA GLY A 41 0.22 18.35 2.14
C GLY A 41 0.28 17.52 0.87
N LEU A 42 -0.40 16.39 0.87
CA LEU A 42 -0.47 15.45 -0.26
C LEU A 42 -1.82 15.59 -0.97
N ASP A 43 -1.81 16.03 -2.22
CA ASP A 43 -3.03 16.04 -3.04
C ASP A 43 -3.40 14.63 -3.50
N PHE A 44 -2.38 13.81 -3.80
CA PHE A 44 -2.57 12.49 -4.34
C PHE A 44 -1.53 11.50 -3.80
N GLN A 45 -2.01 10.32 -3.39
CA GLN A 45 -1.16 9.21 -2.96
C GLN A 45 -1.43 7.98 -3.82
N LEU A 46 -0.41 7.52 -4.53
CA LEU A 46 -0.45 6.25 -5.25
C LEU A 46 0.21 5.16 -4.42
N LEU A 47 -0.46 4.02 -4.28
CA LEU A 47 -0.02 2.88 -3.47
C LEU A 47 -0.09 1.58 -4.25
N GLY A 48 0.86 0.70 -4.00
CA GLY A 48 0.73 -0.73 -4.18
C GLY A 48 0.39 -1.42 -2.86
N ILE A 49 0.25 -2.73 -2.88
CA ILE A 49 0.04 -3.55 -1.69
C ILE A 49 0.99 -4.74 -1.66
N GLY A 50 1.67 -4.94 -0.54
CA GLY A 50 2.48 -6.14 -0.31
C GLY A 50 1.64 -7.37 0.03
N ARG A 51 2.24 -8.56 -0.01
CA ARG A 51 1.57 -9.81 0.37
C ARG A 51 1.14 -9.84 1.83
N THR A 52 1.85 -9.13 2.70
CA THR A 52 1.52 -8.95 4.11
C THR A 52 0.42 -7.93 4.36
N GLY A 53 -0.04 -7.24 3.31
CA GLY A 53 -1.02 -6.15 3.43
C GLY A 53 -0.41 -4.82 3.83
N HIS A 54 0.91 -4.67 3.70
CA HIS A 54 1.57 -3.37 3.90
C HIS A 54 1.28 -2.39 2.75
N VAL A 55 1.26 -1.11 3.07
CA VAL A 55 1.23 0.02 2.13
C VAL A 55 2.43 0.93 2.39
N GLY A 56 3.16 1.34 1.32
CA GLY A 56 4.54 1.78 1.49
C GLY A 56 5.34 0.65 2.14
N PHE A 57 6.09 0.93 3.18
CA PHE A 57 6.67 -0.11 4.04
C PHE A 57 6.06 -0.11 5.46
N ASN A 58 4.77 0.23 5.57
CA ASN A 58 4.04 0.07 6.82
C ASN A 58 3.67 -1.40 6.99
N GLU A 59 4.61 -2.18 7.53
CA GLU A 59 4.49 -3.61 7.79
C GLU A 59 3.43 -3.91 8.87
N PRO A 60 2.96 -5.18 8.99
CA PRO A 60 2.08 -5.61 10.08
C PRO A 60 2.53 -5.11 11.45
N GLY A 61 1.59 -4.61 12.26
CA GLY A 61 1.85 -3.93 13.52
C GLY A 61 2.02 -2.41 13.42
N SER A 62 2.05 -1.84 12.21
CA SER A 62 2.11 -0.39 12.03
C SER A 62 0.87 0.30 12.58
N HIS A 63 1.07 1.33 13.41
CA HIS A 63 -0.03 2.06 14.04
C HIS A 63 -0.65 3.09 13.10
N ILE A 64 -1.98 3.27 13.18
CA ILE A 64 -2.71 4.22 12.34
C ILE A 64 -2.19 5.66 12.44
N ASN A 65 -1.68 6.06 13.60
CA ASN A 65 -1.14 7.41 13.85
C ASN A 65 0.36 7.53 13.53
N SER A 66 0.98 6.52 12.90
CA SER A 66 2.40 6.60 12.56
C SER A 66 2.69 7.64 11.48
N GLY A 67 3.69 8.48 11.73
CA GLY A 67 4.29 9.38 10.73
C GLY A 67 5.46 8.71 9.98
N THR A 68 6.18 9.51 9.20
CA THR A 68 7.38 9.07 8.50
C THR A 68 8.43 8.61 9.52
N ARG A 69 8.99 7.43 9.26
CA ARG A 69 9.92 6.78 10.19
C ARG A 69 10.78 5.73 9.51
N ILE A 70 11.84 5.35 10.20
CA ILE A 70 12.57 4.13 9.86
C ILE A 70 11.82 2.90 10.36
N ILE A 71 11.79 1.85 9.55
CA ILE A 71 11.21 0.55 9.89
C ILE A 71 12.18 -0.59 9.59
N THR A 72 11.95 -1.73 10.22
CA THR A 72 12.58 -2.99 9.82
C THR A 72 11.65 -3.70 8.84
N LEU A 73 12.18 -4.07 7.67
CA LEU A 73 11.43 -4.79 6.64
C LEU A 73 11.13 -6.22 7.08
N ASP A 74 9.88 -6.64 6.88
CA ASP A 74 9.48 -8.04 7.07
C ASP A 74 10.28 -8.98 6.16
N HIS A 75 10.49 -10.23 6.62
CA HIS A 75 11.21 -11.22 5.85
C HIS A 75 10.56 -11.48 4.48
N ILE A 76 9.24 -11.55 4.42
CA ILE A 76 8.49 -11.77 3.18
C ILE A 76 8.71 -10.60 2.21
N THR A 77 8.68 -9.37 2.70
CA THR A 77 8.98 -8.17 1.89
C THR A 77 10.38 -8.22 1.31
N ARG A 78 11.37 -8.65 2.09
CA ARG A 78 12.74 -8.82 1.61
C ARG A 78 12.89 -9.96 0.61
N VAL A 79 12.16 -11.06 0.80
CA VAL A 79 12.12 -12.17 -0.18
C VAL A 79 11.54 -11.70 -1.50
N ASP A 80 10.45 -10.94 -1.47
CA ASP A 80 9.80 -10.41 -2.68
C ASP A 80 10.71 -9.45 -3.47
N ALA A 81 11.53 -8.66 -2.77
CA ALA A 81 12.48 -7.73 -3.38
C ALA A 81 13.80 -8.39 -3.83
N SER A 82 14.05 -9.65 -3.46
CA SER A 82 15.37 -10.28 -3.62
C SER A 82 15.88 -10.34 -5.06
N SER A 83 15.00 -10.45 -6.04
CA SER A 83 15.35 -10.44 -7.47
C SER A 83 15.93 -9.09 -7.91
N ASP A 84 15.45 -7.99 -7.36
CA ASP A 84 15.88 -6.64 -7.72
C ASP A 84 17.26 -6.30 -7.11
N PHE A 85 17.66 -7.06 -6.07
CA PHE A 85 18.93 -6.87 -5.35
C PHE A 85 19.96 -7.99 -5.57
N ASN A 86 19.73 -8.89 -6.55
CA ASN A 86 20.60 -10.03 -6.80
C ASN A 86 20.79 -10.94 -5.58
N GLY A 87 19.75 -11.13 -4.80
CA GLY A 87 19.70 -12.01 -3.63
C GLY A 87 19.25 -11.32 -2.35
N ILE A 88 18.66 -12.10 -1.44
CA ILE A 88 18.06 -11.60 -0.19
C ILE A 88 19.08 -10.94 0.74
N ASP A 89 20.33 -11.38 0.71
CA ASP A 89 21.39 -10.85 1.57
C ASP A 89 21.76 -9.40 1.20
N ASN A 90 21.52 -9.02 -0.03
CA ASN A 90 21.74 -7.66 -0.55
C ASN A 90 20.55 -6.74 -0.32
N VAL A 91 19.38 -7.27 0.05
CA VAL A 91 18.20 -6.45 0.33
C VAL A 91 18.41 -5.71 1.65
N PRO A 92 18.24 -4.38 1.69
CA PRO A 92 18.31 -3.62 2.93
C PRO A 92 17.39 -4.21 4.01
N LYS A 93 17.85 -4.20 5.26
CA LYS A 93 17.04 -4.67 6.39
C LYS A 93 16.09 -3.61 6.92
N ARG A 94 16.35 -2.35 6.60
CA ARG A 94 15.59 -1.19 7.07
C ARG A 94 15.25 -0.26 5.91
N ALA A 95 14.17 0.48 6.05
CA ALA A 95 13.74 1.48 5.08
C ALA A 95 13.13 2.69 5.80
N ILE A 96 13.16 3.85 5.15
CA ILE A 96 12.36 5.02 5.54
C ILE A 96 11.03 4.93 4.80
N THR A 97 9.93 5.10 5.51
CA THR A 97 8.59 5.10 4.91
C THR A 97 7.72 6.21 5.46
N MET A 98 6.91 6.82 4.61
CA MET A 98 5.78 7.61 5.09
C MET A 98 4.87 6.72 5.94
N GLY A 99 4.46 7.23 7.09
CA GLY A 99 3.59 6.50 8.00
C GLY A 99 2.15 6.43 7.53
N VAL A 100 1.36 5.57 8.20
CA VAL A 100 -0.06 5.40 7.89
C VAL A 100 -0.81 6.74 7.98
N SER A 101 -0.58 7.53 9.05
CA SER A 101 -1.25 8.81 9.22
C SER A 101 -0.89 9.82 8.13
N THR A 102 0.36 9.78 7.64
CA THR A 102 0.82 10.64 6.54
C THR A 102 0.09 10.29 5.25
N ILE A 103 -0.01 8.99 4.94
CA ILE A 103 -0.76 8.47 3.80
C ILE A 103 -2.24 8.87 3.88
N LEU A 104 -2.88 8.66 5.04
CA LEU A 104 -4.30 8.95 5.25
C LEU A 104 -4.65 10.45 5.22
N ARG A 105 -3.67 11.35 5.30
CA ARG A 105 -3.88 12.79 5.12
C ARG A 105 -3.90 13.25 3.66
N ALA A 106 -3.61 12.37 2.73
CA ALA A 106 -3.73 12.69 1.30
C ALA A 106 -5.18 13.03 0.93
N LYS A 107 -5.41 13.99 0.04
CA LYS A 107 -6.78 14.34 -0.41
C LYS A 107 -7.41 13.23 -1.23
N ARG A 108 -6.61 12.43 -1.93
CA ARG A 108 -7.04 11.27 -2.70
C ARG A 108 -6.00 10.17 -2.63
N ILE A 109 -6.48 8.93 -2.46
CA ILE A 109 -5.63 7.74 -2.45
C ILE A 109 -6.07 6.80 -3.58
N ILE A 110 -5.12 6.27 -4.35
CA ILE A 110 -5.35 5.14 -5.25
C ILE A 110 -4.44 4.01 -4.84
N LEU A 111 -5.02 2.86 -4.51
CA LEU A 111 -4.28 1.62 -4.32
C LEU A 111 -4.47 0.74 -5.56
N MET A 112 -3.36 0.27 -6.13
CA MET A 112 -3.32 -0.54 -7.33
C MET A 112 -2.80 -1.94 -7.00
N ALA A 113 -3.49 -2.99 -7.51
CA ALA A 113 -3.04 -4.38 -7.34
C ALA A 113 -3.43 -5.26 -8.53
N TRP A 114 -2.53 -6.16 -8.91
CA TRP A 114 -2.66 -7.07 -10.05
C TRP A 114 -2.29 -8.49 -9.67
N GLY A 115 -2.97 -9.42 -10.31
CA GLY A 115 -2.68 -10.85 -10.25
C GLY A 115 -3.34 -11.58 -9.08
N SER A 116 -3.53 -12.88 -9.24
CA SER A 116 -4.24 -13.73 -8.28
C SER A 116 -3.53 -13.86 -6.92
N ASN A 117 -2.21 -13.65 -6.88
CA ASN A 117 -1.44 -13.64 -5.63
C ASN A 117 -1.79 -12.48 -4.70
N LYS A 118 -2.58 -11.49 -5.19
CA LYS A 118 -3.10 -10.37 -4.39
C LYS A 118 -4.56 -10.59 -3.94
N ALA A 119 -5.27 -11.57 -4.47
CA ALA A 119 -6.71 -11.72 -4.27
C ALA A 119 -7.10 -11.83 -2.80
N GLU A 120 -6.40 -12.66 -2.01
CA GLU A 120 -6.69 -12.84 -0.59
C GLU A 120 -6.40 -11.59 0.22
N VAL A 121 -5.25 -10.94 0.03
CA VAL A 121 -4.91 -9.71 0.75
C VAL A 121 -5.82 -8.56 0.37
N ILE A 122 -6.26 -8.47 -0.88
CA ILE A 122 -7.25 -7.47 -1.34
C ILE A 122 -8.60 -7.70 -0.68
N LYS A 123 -9.08 -8.96 -0.62
CA LYS A 123 -10.31 -9.29 0.11
C LYS A 123 -10.25 -8.85 1.57
N ARG A 124 -9.17 -9.21 2.27
CA ARG A 124 -8.98 -8.82 3.67
C ARG A 124 -8.86 -7.31 3.83
N THR A 125 -8.22 -6.62 2.89
CA THR A 125 -8.08 -5.15 2.90
C THR A 125 -9.42 -4.43 2.74
N ILE A 126 -10.30 -4.90 1.85
CA ILE A 126 -11.54 -4.19 1.49
C ILE A 126 -12.73 -4.65 2.33
N GLN A 127 -12.78 -5.92 2.70
CA GLN A 127 -13.94 -6.55 3.33
C GLN A 127 -13.66 -7.11 4.73
N GLY A 128 -12.40 -7.13 5.16
CA GLY A 128 -12.01 -7.55 6.51
C GLY A 128 -12.12 -6.42 7.52
N ASP A 129 -11.92 -6.77 8.79
CA ASP A 129 -11.86 -5.82 9.89
C ASP A 129 -10.63 -4.91 9.76
N ILE A 130 -10.78 -3.65 10.16
CA ILE A 130 -9.68 -2.69 10.21
C ILE A 130 -8.71 -3.10 11.32
N SER A 131 -7.47 -3.39 10.94
CA SER A 131 -6.47 -3.92 11.87
C SER A 131 -5.06 -3.51 11.47
N SER A 132 -4.19 -3.35 12.47
CA SER A 132 -2.75 -3.17 12.25
C SER A 132 -2.05 -4.42 11.68
N GLU A 133 -2.67 -5.60 11.79
CA GLU A 133 -2.17 -6.82 11.17
C GLU A 133 -2.17 -6.76 9.63
N ILE A 134 -3.02 -5.89 9.08
CA ILE A 134 -3.10 -5.60 7.65
C ILE A 134 -3.23 -4.08 7.50
N PRO A 135 -2.14 -3.34 7.49
CA PRO A 135 -2.19 -1.88 7.49
C PRO A 135 -2.98 -1.27 6.34
N ALA A 136 -3.07 -1.96 5.20
CA ALA A 136 -3.92 -1.53 4.08
C ALA A 136 -5.41 -1.40 4.46
N THR A 137 -5.88 -2.10 5.51
CA THR A 137 -7.28 -1.97 5.98
C THR A 137 -7.60 -0.58 6.51
N PHE A 138 -6.60 0.16 6.99
CA PHE A 138 -6.81 1.56 7.42
C PHE A 138 -7.34 2.47 6.31
N LEU A 139 -7.11 2.10 5.04
CA LEU A 139 -7.63 2.84 3.88
C LEU A 139 -9.17 2.82 3.80
N GLN A 140 -9.85 1.89 4.49
CA GLN A 140 -11.31 1.88 4.60
C GLN A 140 -11.85 3.12 5.35
N ASN A 141 -11.03 3.75 6.20
CA ASN A 141 -11.39 4.97 6.93
C ASN A 141 -11.21 6.25 6.10
N HIS A 142 -10.62 6.17 4.92
CA HIS A 142 -10.33 7.33 4.11
C HIS A 142 -11.46 7.60 3.09
N GLU A 143 -12.05 8.80 3.13
CA GLU A 143 -13.25 9.16 2.36
C GLU A 143 -13.08 9.09 0.84
N ASN A 144 -11.85 9.26 0.34
CA ASN A 144 -11.55 9.33 -1.09
C ASN A 144 -10.46 8.33 -1.48
N THR A 145 -10.67 7.05 -1.15
CA THR A 145 -9.81 5.94 -1.59
C THR A 145 -10.45 5.18 -2.76
N THR A 146 -9.66 4.94 -3.80
CA THR A 146 -10.03 4.12 -4.95
C THR A 146 -9.12 2.90 -5.04
N PHE A 147 -9.70 1.69 -5.13
CA PHE A 147 -8.95 0.46 -5.41
C PHE A 147 -9.05 0.15 -6.91
N VAL A 148 -7.91 0.11 -7.59
CA VAL A 148 -7.79 -0.24 -9.01
C VAL A 148 -7.22 -1.66 -9.08
N LEU A 149 -8.03 -2.60 -9.53
CA LEU A 149 -7.73 -4.03 -9.47
C LEU A 149 -7.96 -4.66 -10.85
N ASP A 150 -7.12 -5.61 -11.23
CA ASP A 150 -7.50 -6.52 -12.30
C ASP A 150 -8.48 -7.58 -11.80
N GLN A 151 -9.08 -8.32 -12.72
CA GLN A 151 -10.06 -9.36 -12.39
C GLN A 151 -9.46 -10.45 -11.48
N SER A 152 -8.18 -10.76 -11.67
CA SER A 152 -7.48 -11.78 -10.87
C SER A 152 -7.27 -11.33 -9.42
N ALA A 153 -6.85 -10.08 -9.20
CA ALA A 153 -6.70 -9.52 -7.85
C ALA A 153 -8.06 -9.32 -7.13
N ALA A 154 -9.15 -9.12 -7.90
CA ALA A 154 -10.49 -8.95 -7.37
C ALA A 154 -11.25 -10.27 -7.15
N SER A 155 -10.72 -11.42 -7.58
CA SER A 155 -11.44 -12.70 -7.68
C SER A 155 -12.02 -13.23 -6.38
N GLU A 156 -11.44 -12.90 -5.24
CA GLU A 156 -11.92 -13.30 -3.90
C GLU A 156 -12.92 -12.33 -3.28
N LEU A 157 -13.12 -11.14 -3.88
CA LEU A 157 -14.14 -10.20 -3.39
C LEU A 157 -15.55 -10.81 -3.58
N THR A 158 -16.41 -10.60 -2.57
CA THR A 158 -17.79 -11.14 -2.57
C THR A 158 -18.56 -10.77 -3.83
N ARG A 159 -18.37 -9.55 -4.33
CA ARG A 159 -19.01 -9.08 -5.57
C ARG A 159 -18.63 -9.90 -6.82
N PHE A 160 -17.47 -10.54 -6.85
CA PHE A 160 -16.99 -11.37 -7.95
C PHE A 160 -17.17 -12.86 -7.66
N LYS A 161 -16.91 -13.29 -6.44
CA LYS A 161 -16.97 -14.71 -6.04
C LYS A 161 -18.39 -15.22 -5.84
N THR A 162 -19.22 -14.40 -5.17
CA THR A 162 -20.60 -14.72 -4.78
C THR A 162 -21.51 -13.49 -4.95
N PRO A 163 -21.64 -12.96 -6.19
CA PRO A 163 -22.30 -11.67 -6.43
C PRO A 163 -23.75 -11.63 -5.94
N TRP A 164 -24.45 -12.78 -5.90
CA TRP A 164 -25.83 -12.90 -5.40
C TRP A 164 -25.99 -12.58 -3.91
N LEU A 165 -24.89 -12.56 -3.14
CA LEU A 165 -24.93 -12.18 -1.71
C LEU A 165 -24.92 -10.67 -1.49
N VAL A 166 -24.58 -9.87 -2.52
CA VAL A 166 -24.40 -8.42 -2.38
C VAL A 166 -25.35 -7.61 -3.30
N GLY A 167 -26.21 -8.26 -4.07
CA GLY A 167 -27.18 -7.58 -4.91
C GLY A 167 -27.63 -8.41 -6.12
N GLU A 168 -28.30 -7.74 -7.06
CA GLU A 168 -28.69 -8.37 -8.32
C GLU A 168 -27.46 -8.75 -9.14
N CYS A 169 -27.49 -9.95 -9.72
CA CYS A 169 -26.42 -10.43 -10.60
C CYS A 169 -27.00 -11.10 -11.86
N ILE A 170 -26.23 -11.10 -12.94
CA ILE A 170 -26.54 -11.86 -14.15
C ILE A 170 -26.13 -13.30 -13.90
N TRP A 171 -27.10 -14.20 -13.82
CA TRP A 171 -26.89 -15.62 -13.57
C TRP A 171 -26.29 -16.33 -14.80
N THR A 172 -24.99 -16.59 -14.74
CA THR A 172 -24.31 -17.50 -15.68
C THR A 172 -24.44 -18.95 -15.21
N GLN A 173 -24.16 -19.92 -16.09
CA GLN A 173 -24.15 -21.34 -15.71
C GLN A 173 -23.14 -21.62 -14.60
N GLU A 174 -21.97 -20.98 -14.63
CA GLU A 174 -20.94 -21.10 -13.61
C GLU A 174 -21.44 -20.61 -12.24
N LEU A 175 -22.10 -19.44 -12.21
CA LEU A 175 -22.64 -18.90 -10.95
C LEU A 175 -23.77 -19.76 -10.40
N LYS A 176 -24.62 -20.34 -11.28
CA LYS A 176 -25.67 -21.28 -10.86
C LYS A 176 -25.07 -22.52 -10.20
N CYS A 177 -24.01 -23.09 -10.76
CA CYS A 177 -23.33 -24.24 -10.14
C CYS A 177 -22.71 -23.91 -8.79
N LYS A 178 -22.14 -22.70 -8.62
CA LYS A 178 -21.55 -22.25 -7.36
C LYS A 178 -22.60 -21.97 -6.26
N ALA A 179 -23.81 -21.57 -6.64
CA ALA A 179 -24.88 -21.20 -5.70
C ALA A 179 -25.71 -22.39 -5.16
N ILE A 180 -25.56 -23.57 -5.74
CA ILE A 180 -26.34 -24.78 -5.40
C ILE A 180 -25.64 -25.66 -4.35
N VAL A 181 -24.52 -25.24 -3.78
CA VAL A 181 -23.78 -26.01 -2.76
C VAL A 181 -24.32 -25.72 -1.35
#